data_2a92eb1476716e6531712c520f888230
#
_entry.id   2a92eb1476716e6531712c520f888230
#
_cell.length_a   1.000
_cell.length_b   1.000
_cell.length_c   1.000
_cell.angle_alpha   90.00
_cell.angle_beta   90.00
_cell.angle_gamma   90.00
#
_symmetry.space_group_name_H-M   'P 1'
#
loop_
_entity.id
_entity.type
_entity.pdbx_description
1 polymer ?
#
loop_
_entity_poly.entity_id
_entity_poly.type
_entity_poly.pdbx_seq_one_letter_code
_entity_poly.pdbx_strand_id
1 'polypeptide(L)'
;VTESAGVHGWDSKNENFYLVTNKGDLDLKTLYKMNPETKALTLQESDPENRVDFGGLRMDRNTREIIATSYTEDKTRYYWRDKTWEANYKFLQQQFPGREIAFQSSTNDYTKFLIAVHGDKYAAEAWYFDAQQRELIHQYTPRPELKEVEQHLAPMIPIRYSSSDGLEIPGYLTLPP
;
A
#
# COMPACT_ATOMS: atom_id res chain seq x y z
N VAL A 1 5.77 -18.86 13.63
CA VAL A 1 5.47 -17.45 13.28
C VAL A 1 6.28 -16.54 14.20
N THR A 2 6.96 -15.53 13.64
CA THR A 2 7.72 -14.55 14.45
C THR A 2 6.75 -13.47 14.92
N GLU A 3 6.57 -13.36 16.25
CA GLU A 3 5.75 -12.29 16.82
C GLU A 3 6.36 -10.92 16.59
N SER A 4 5.54 -9.96 16.20
CA SER A 4 5.97 -8.58 16.01
C SER A 4 4.87 -7.59 16.44
N ALA A 5 5.28 -6.37 16.77
CA ALA A 5 4.37 -5.28 17.04
C ALA A 5 4.98 -3.96 16.58
N GLY A 6 4.16 -3.10 15.98
CA GLY A 6 4.57 -1.78 15.51
C GLY A 6 3.50 -0.72 15.77
N VAL A 7 3.92 0.48 16.20
CA VAL A 7 3.04 1.63 16.42
C VAL A 7 3.02 2.49 15.15
N HIS A 8 1.82 2.87 14.69
CA HIS A 8 1.60 3.62 13.45
C HIS A 8 1.10 5.06 13.64
N GLY A 9 0.90 5.50 14.87
CA GLY A 9 0.46 6.87 15.19
C GLY A 9 -0.68 6.92 16.20
N TRP A 10 -1.05 8.14 16.58
CA TRP A 10 -2.12 8.40 17.54
C TRP A 10 -3.43 8.69 16.81
N ASP A 11 -4.55 8.36 17.43
CA ASP A 11 -5.87 8.76 16.94
C ASP A 11 -6.10 10.28 17.09
N SER A 12 -7.19 10.78 16.53
CA SER A 12 -7.53 12.21 16.50
C SER A 12 -7.67 12.85 17.89
N LYS A 13 -7.97 12.04 18.91
CA LYS A 13 -8.14 12.50 20.30
C LYS A 13 -6.88 12.40 21.14
N ASN A 14 -5.79 11.80 20.62
CA ASN A 14 -4.59 11.45 21.39
C ASN A 14 -4.83 10.53 22.60
N GLU A 15 -5.91 9.77 22.58
CA GLU A 15 -6.27 8.85 23.67
C GLU A 15 -5.76 7.43 23.41
N ASN A 16 -5.66 7.05 22.13
CA ASN A 16 -5.23 5.74 21.70
C ASN A 16 -4.21 5.83 20.58
N PHE A 17 -3.37 4.83 20.46
CA PHE A 17 -2.52 4.68 19.30
C PHE A 17 -2.89 3.45 18.46
N TYR A 18 -2.58 3.52 17.19
CA TYR A 18 -2.74 2.41 16.27
C TYR A 18 -1.56 1.46 16.41
N LEU A 19 -1.86 0.19 16.69
CA LEU A 19 -0.91 -0.90 16.89
C LEU A 19 -1.17 -1.97 15.85
N VAL A 20 -0.15 -2.38 15.11
CA VAL A 20 -0.19 -3.54 14.25
C VAL A 20 0.58 -4.66 14.90
N THR A 21 -0.05 -5.81 15.09
CA THR A 21 0.58 -6.93 15.78
C THR A 21 -0.02 -8.28 15.33
N ASN A 22 0.79 -9.33 15.46
CA ASN A 22 0.38 -10.73 15.39
C ASN A 22 0.69 -11.49 16.70
N LYS A 23 0.75 -10.79 17.83
CA LYS A 23 1.02 -11.42 19.13
C LYS A 23 -0.13 -12.29 19.60
N GLY A 24 0.23 -13.37 20.29
CA GLY A 24 -0.71 -14.36 20.80
C GLY A 24 -1.11 -15.37 19.73
N ASP A 25 -2.39 -15.73 19.67
CA ASP A 25 -2.92 -16.75 18.73
C ASP A 25 -3.21 -16.20 17.32
N LEU A 26 -2.64 -15.03 16.98
CA LEU A 26 -2.86 -14.43 15.67
C LEU A 26 -1.85 -14.98 14.65
N ASP A 27 -2.36 -15.50 13.55
CA ASP A 27 -1.55 -15.91 12.40
C ASP A 27 -1.05 -14.68 11.62
N LEU A 28 -1.97 -13.77 11.30
CA LEU A 28 -1.71 -12.58 10.50
C LEU A 28 -1.63 -11.31 11.37
N LYS A 29 -0.79 -10.37 10.95
CA LYS A 29 -0.75 -9.03 11.55
C LYS A 29 -2.08 -8.33 11.36
N THR A 30 -2.56 -7.75 12.44
CA THR A 30 -3.88 -7.13 12.54
C THR A 30 -3.74 -5.74 13.15
N LEU A 31 -4.59 -4.81 12.72
CA LEU A 31 -4.64 -3.43 13.22
C LEU A 31 -5.54 -3.34 14.45
N TYR A 32 -5.00 -2.81 15.53
CA TYR A 32 -5.71 -2.48 16.78
C TYR A 32 -5.59 -1.00 17.12
N LYS A 33 -6.54 -0.51 17.92
CA LYS A 33 -6.32 0.65 18.78
C LYS A 33 -5.96 0.19 20.18
N MET A 34 -4.94 0.81 20.78
CA MET A 34 -4.51 0.55 22.13
C MET A 34 -4.57 1.82 22.96
N ASN A 35 -5.22 1.74 24.11
CA ASN A 35 -5.15 2.78 25.12
C ASN A 35 -3.89 2.60 25.98
N PRO A 36 -2.98 3.57 26.07
CA PRO A 36 -1.70 3.40 26.77
C PRO A 36 -1.84 3.27 28.30
N GLU A 37 -2.90 3.84 28.89
CA GLU A 37 -3.11 3.81 30.35
C GLU A 37 -3.72 2.49 30.79
N THR A 38 -4.82 2.10 30.14
CA THR A 38 -5.57 0.88 30.51
C THR A 38 -5.03 -0.38 29.83
N LYS A 39 -4.17 -0.22 28.81
CA LYS A 39 -3.67 -1.29 27.92
C LYS A 39 -4.78 -2.06 27.17
N ALA A 40 -5.99 -1.51 27.17
CA ALA A 40 -7.11 -2.09 26.43
C ALA A 40 -6.84 -2.06 24.91
N LEU A 41 -7.02 -3.21 24.28
CA LEU A 41 -6.91 -3.38 22.84
C LEU A 41 -8.30 -3.46 22.22
N THR A 42 -8.55 -2.69 21.18
CA THR A 42 -9.76 -2.75 20.37
C THR A 42 -9.40 -3.07 18.94
N LEU A 43 -9.90 -4.21 18.43
CA LEU A 43 -9.71 -4.58 17.02
C LEU A 43 -10.27 -3.50 16.11
N GLN A 44 -9.46 -3.08 15.15
CA GLN A 44 -9.87 -2.12 14.12
C GLN A 44 -10.10 -2.84 12.80
N GLU A 45 -9.12 -3.61 12.34
CA GLU A 45 -9.19 -4.24 11.02
C GLU A 45 -8.15 -5.37 10.92
N SER A 46 -8.54 -6.45 10.24
CA SER A 46 -7.67 -7.48 9.67
C SER A 46 -7.90 -7.53 8.16
N ASP A 47 -7.08 -8.29 7.43
CA ASP A 47 -7.33 -8.46 6.00
C ASP A 47 -8.76 -8.99 5.76
N PRO A 48 -9.62 -8.24 5.04
CA PRO A 48 -10.99 -8.69 4.74
C PRO A 48 -11.05 -10.02 3.99
N GLU A 49 -9.98 -10.39 3.29
CA GLU A 49 -9.85 -11.64 2.57
C GLU A 49 -9.13 -12.73 3.39
N ASN A 50 -8.62 -12.37 4.57
CA ASN A 50 -7.91 -13.26 5.50
C ASN A 50 -6.76 -14.04 4.86
N ARG A 51 -5.97 -13.37 4.02
CA ARG A 51 -4.87 -14.00 3.25
C ARG A 51 -3.49 -13.48 3.59
N VAL A 52 -3.37 -12.21 3.97
CA VAL A 52 -2.08 -11.55 4.18
C VAL A 52 -2.07 -10.67 5.42
N ASP A 53 -0.88 -10.36 5.88
CA ASP A 53 -0.63 -9.40 6.95
C ASP A 53 -1.22 -8.02 6.64
N PHE A 54 -1.62 -7.30 7.69
CA PHE A 54 -1.87 -5.86 7.58
C PHE A 54 -0.63 -5.16 7.02
N GLY A 55 -0.77 -4.49 5.88
CA GLY A 55 0.34 -3.92 5.13
C GLY A 55 0.63 -2.47 5.49
N GLY A 56 -0.39 -1.61 5.55
CA GLY A 56 -0.16 -0.18 5.78
C GLY A 56 -1.37 0.61 6.21
N LEU A 57 -1.09 1.69 6.94
CA LEU A 57 -2.05 2.67 7.42
C LEU A 57 -1.67 4.06 6.87
N ARG A 58 -2.58 4.66 6.11
CA ARG A 58 -2.47 6.06 5.70
C ARG A 58 -3.44 6.89 6.53
N MET A 59 -2.91 7.89 7.21
CA MET A 59 -3.68 8.80 8.06
C MET A 59 -3.59 10.22 7.53
N ASP A 60 -4.67 10.97 7.69
CA ASP A 60 -4.67 12.41 7.50
C ASP A 60 -3.76 13.07 8.55
N ARG A 61 -2.82 13.89 8.11
CA ARG A 61 -1.86 14.55 9.01
C ARG A 61 -2.48 15.66 9.84
N ASN A 62 -3.61 16.22 9.39
CA ASN A 62 -4.30 17.32 10.06
C ASN A 62 -5.34 16.81 11.06
N THR A 63 -6.15 15.82 10.66
CA THR A 63 -7.25 15.26 11.47
C THR A 63 -6.89 13.98 12.20
N ARG A 64 -5.83 13.27 11.73
CA ARG A 64 -5.43 11.92 12.18
C ARG A 64 -6.49 10.85 11.95
N GLU A 65 -7.43 11.10 11.08
CA GLU A 65 -8.37 10.08 10.61
C GLU A 65 -7.72 9.15 9.59
N ILE A 66 -8.23 7.94 9.51
CA ILE A 66 -7.72 6.96 8.54
C ILE A 66 -8.23 7.32 7.15
N ILE A 67 -7.31 7.57 6.22
CA ILE A 67 -7.59 7.78 4.80
C ILE A 67 -7.77 6.43 4.10
N ALA A 68 -6.85 5.50 4.33
CA ALA A 68 -6.88 4.17 3.75
C ALA A 68 -6.06 3.17 4.57
N THR A 69 -6.43 1.90 4.44
CA THR A 69 -5.61 0.75 4.83
C THR A 69 -5.17 0.00 3.58
N SER A 70 -4.10 -0.75 3.67
CA SER A 70 -3.59 -1.52 2.53
C SER A 70 -3.10 -2.91 2.93
N TYR A 71 -3.20 -3.84 1.99
CA TYR A 71 -2.78 -5.22 2.09
C TYR A 71 -2.04 -5.59 0.81
N THR A 72 -0.86 -6.18 0.94
CA THR A 72 -0.05 -6.53 -0.23
C THR A 72 0.04 -8.05 -0.37
N GLU A 73 -0.48 -8.52 -1.48
CA GLU A 73 -0.38 -9.90 -1.93
C GLU A 73 0.35 -9.91 -3.28
N ASP A 74 -0.28 -10.31 -4.36
CA ASP A 74 0.27 -10.18 -5.72
C ASP A 74 0.35 -8.72 -6.16
N LYS A 75 -0.61 -7.92 -5.70
CA LYS A 75 -0.67 -6.46 -5.82
C LYS A 75 -1.18 -5.84 -4.54
N THR A 76 -0.94 -4.55 -4.37
CA THR A 76 -1.45 -3.83 -3.22
C THR A 76 -2.94 -3.53 -3.38
N ARG A 77 -3.74 -4.04 -2.43
CA ARG A 77 -5.16 -3.73 -2.28
C ARG A 77 -5.31 -2.58 -1.30
N TYR A 78 -6.04 -1.52 -1.69
CA TYR A 78 -6.36 -0.39 -0.83
C TYR A 78 -7.83 -0.39 -0.44
N TYR A 79 -8.12 -0.17 0.82
CA TYR A 79 -9.45 0.04 1.38
C TYR A 79 -9.59 1.49 1.79
N TRP A 80 -10.16 2.30 0.90
CA TRP A 80 -10.28 3.74 1.04
C TRP A 80 -11.45 4.11 1.96
N ARG A 81 -11.20 5.03 2.90
CA ARG A 81 -12.22 5.64 3.76
C ARG A 81 -12.48 7.09 3.35
N ASP A 82 -11.50 7.76 2.75
CA ASP A 82 -11.64 9.07 2.16
C ASP A 82 -11.97 8.96 0.67
N LYS A 83 -13.14 9.54 0.29
CA LYS A 83 -13.65 9.46 -1.09
C LYS A 83 -12.86 10.31 -2.08
N THR A 84 -12.24 11.40 -1.63
CA THR A 84 -11.41 12.26 -2.48
C THR A 84 -10.12 11.55 -2.86
N TRP A 85 -9.49 10.90 -1.88
CA TRP A 85 -8.30 10.09 -2.12
C TRP A 85 -8.60 8.87 -3.02
N GLU A 86 -9.73 8.22 -2.79
CA GLU A 86 -10.19 7.11 -3.64
C GLU A 86 -10.37 7.56 -5.09
N ALA A 87 -11.02 8.72 -5.31
CA ALA A 87 -11.24 9.28 -6.64
C ALA A 87 -9.93 9.68 -7.33
N ASN A 88 -8.97 10.23 -6.57
CA ASN A 88 -7.64 10.54 -7.09
C ASN A 88 -6.89 9.27 -7.50
N TYR A 89 -6.90 8.24 -6.66
CA TYR A 89 -6.25 6.97 -6.97
C TYR A 89 -6.84 6.30 -8.21
N LYS A 90 -8.18 6.26 -8.32
CA LYS A 90 -8.87 5.72 -9.50
C LYS A 90 -8.54 6.48 -10.79
N PHE A 91 -8.45 7.81 -10.71
CA PHE A 91 -8.00 8.62 -11.83
C PHE A 91 -6.59 8.23 -12.27
N LEU A 92 -5.66 8.14 -11.31
CA LEU A 92 -4.27 7.77 -11.59
C LEU A 92 -4.16 6.36 -12.19
N GLN A 93 -4.95 5.39 -11.70
CA GLN A 93 -4.99 4.05 -12.28
C GLN A 93 -5.44 4.06 -13.76
N GLN A 94 -6.34 4.96 -14.14
CA GLN A 94 -6.74 5.13 -15.55
C GLN A 94 -5.64 5.75 -16.41
N GLN A 95 -4.81 6.64 -15.85
CA GLN A 95 -3.69 7.24 -16.56
C GLN A 95 -2.49 6.28 -16.71
N PHE A 96 -2.33 5.36 -15.76
CA PHE A 96 -1.22 4.41 -15.70
C PHE A 96 -1.72 2.95 -15.63
N PRO A 97 -2.38 2.44 -16.68
CA PRO A 97 -2.97 1.11 -16.65
C PRO A 97 -1.90 0.03 -16.43
N GLY A 98 -2.18 -0.90 -15.54
CA GLY A 98 -1.29 -2.02 -15.21
C GLY A 98 -0.09 -1.70 -14.33
N ARG A 99 0.10 -0.42 -13.95
CA ARG A 99 1.19 0.02 -13.07
C ARG A 99 0.71 0.20 -11.64
N GLU A 100 1.62 0.04 -10.70
CA GLU A 100 1.42 0.38 -9.29
C GLU A 100 1.68 1.87 -9.07
N ILE A 101 0.89 2.48 -8.17
CA ILE A 101 0.93 3.91 -7.86
C ILE A 101 1.14 4.09 -6.37
N ALA A 102 2.19 4.81 -6.00
CA ALA A 102 2.49 5.15 -4.63
C ALA A 102 2.51 6.67 -4.43
N PHE A 103 1.69 7.18 -3.51
CA PHE A 103 1.75 8.58 -3.08
C PHE A 103 2.97 8.77 -2.16
N GLN A 104 3.98 9.48 -2.63
CA GLN A 104 5.24 9.71 -1.92
C GLN A 104 5.14 10.89 -0.95
N SER A 105 4.61 12.01 -1.43
CA SER A 105 4.37 13.20 -0.63
C SER A 105 3.16 13.99 -1.14
N SER A 106 2.70 14.94 -0.35
CA SER A 106 1.60 15.82 -0.71
C SER A 106 1.73 17.18 -0.04
N THR A 107 1.05 18.18 -0.57
CA THR A 107 0.77 19.43 0.15
C THR A 107 -0.14 19.18 1.35
N ASN A 108 -0.19 20.13 2.30
CA ASN A 108 -1.00 19.97 3.52
C ASN A 108 -2.50 19.89 3.24
N ASP A 109 -2.97 20.53 2.17
CA ASP A 109 -4.35 20.54 1.71
C ASP A 109 -4.70 19.36 0.78
N TYR A 110 -3.73 18.47 0.52
CA TYR A 110 -3.90 17.31 -0.37
C TYR A 110 -4.40 17.65 -1.78
N THR A 111 -4.05 18.83 -2.28
CA THR A 111 -4.37 19.22 -3.66
C THR A 111 -3.28 18.85 -4.65
N LYS A 112 -2.03 18.65 -4.17
CA LYS A 112 -0.86 18.37 -4.99
C LYS A 112 -0.07 17.21 -4.40
N PHE A 113 0.41 16.34 -5.27
CA PHE A 113 1.10 15.13 -4.88
C PHE A 113 2.37 14.89 -5.70
N LEU A 114 3.38 14.32 -5.07
CA LEU A 114 4.43 13.60 -5.76
C LEU A 114 4.07 12.11 -5.70
N ILE A 115 3.98 11.47 -6.85
CA ILE A 115 3.66 10.05 -6.96
C ILE A 115 4.81 9.30 -7.62
N ALA A 116 5.00 8.06 -7.22
CA ALA A 116 5.81 7.10 -7.95
C ALA A 116 4.90 6.13 -8.71
N VAL A 117 5.25 5.88 -9.95
CA VAL A 117 4.55 4.93 -10.82
C VAL A 117 5.55 3.89 -11.26
N HIS A 118 5.27 2.61 -11.05
CA HIS A 118 6.19 1.53 -11.34
C HIS A 118 5.45 0.23 -11.72
N GLY A 119 6.16 -0.74 -12.18
CA GLY A 119 5.63 -2.06 -12.49
C GLY A 119 6.75 -3.01 -12.91
N ASP A 120 6.41 -4.27 -13.07
CA ASP A 120 7.34 -5.33 -13.45
C ASP A 120 7.94 -5.14 -14.86
N LYS A 121 7.17 -4.54 -15.76
CA LYS A 121 7.54 -4.28 -17.16
C LYS A 121 7.87 -2.82 -17.44
N TYR A 122 7.93 -1.97 -16.42
CA TYR A 122 8.06 -0.54 -16.61
C TYR A 122 9.15 0.04 -15.72
N ALA A 123 9.95 0.94 -16.28
CA ALA A 123 10.85 1.76 -15.49
C ALA A 123 10.02 2.59 -14.49
N ALA A 124 10.52 2.68 -13.27
CA ALA A 124 9.88 3.54 -12.27
C ALA A 124 9.98 5.01 -12.69
N GLU A 125 8.91 5.76 -12.49
CA GLU A 125 8.82 7.18 -12.83
C GLU A 125 8.28 7.96 -11.65
N ALA A 126 8.76 9.19 -11.48
CA ALA A 126 8.21 10.16 -10.54
C ALA A 126 7.38 11.20 -11.29
N TRP A 127 6.19 11.46 -10.78
CA TRP A 127 5.24 12.40 -11.38
C TRP A 127 4.70 13.38 -10.33
N TYR A 128 4.59 14.64 -10.71
CA TYR A 128 3.76 15.60 -9.99
C TYR A 128 2.32 15.45 -10.47
N PHE A 129 1.40 15.43 -9.53
CA PHE A 129 -0.04 15.35 -9.78
C PHE A 129 -0.75 16.50 -9.09
N ASP A 130 -1.40 17.37 -9.87
CA ASP A 130 -2.36 18.37 -9.40
C ASP A 130 -3.75 17.73 -9.42
N ALA A 131 -4.31 17.47 -8.24
CA ALA A 131 -5.60 16.79 -8.13
C ALA A 131 -6.79 17.66 -8.48
N GLN A 132 -6.65 19.00 -8.39
CA GLN A 132 -7.72 19.94 -8.74
C GLN A 132 -7.83 20.10 -10.26
N GLN A 133 -6.68 20.23 -10.93
CA GLN A 133 -6.61 20.41 -12.38
C GLN A 133 -6.60 19.09 -13.14
N ARG A 134 -6.44 17.95 -12.45
CA ARG A 134 -6.21 16.62 -13.05
C ARG A 134 -5.00 16.63 -13.99
N GLU A 135 -3.99 17.41 -13.65
CA GLU A 135 -2.76 17.56 -14.43
C GLU A 135 -1.67 16.64 -13.89
N LEU A 136 -0.92 16.02 -14.80
CA LEU A 136 0.22 15.16 -14.52
C LEU A 136 1.46 15.71 -15.22
N ILE A 137 2.53 15.94 -14.47
CA ILE A 137 3.81 16.43 -15.01
C ILE A 137 4.90 15.44 -14.62
N HIS A 138 5.50 14.80 -15.63
CA HIS A 138 6.65 13.92 -15.41
C HIS A 138 7.81 14.72 -14.80
N GLN A 139 8.40 14.17 -13.73
CA GLN A 139 9.51 14.81 -13.04
C GLN A 139 10.84 14.18 -13.44
N TYR A 140 10.98 12.88 -13.23
CA TYR A 140 12.17 12.14 -13.60
C TYR A 140 11.92 10.63 -13.62
N THR A 141 12.84 9.93 -14.27
CA THR A 141 12.95 8.47 -14.28
C THR A 141 14.26 8.10 -13.57
N PRO A 142 14.21 7.43 -12.41
CA PRO A 142 15.43 7.12 -11.63
C PRO A 142 16.45 6.27 -12.39
N ARG A 143 16.00 5.44 -13.32
CA ARG A 143 16.82 4.56 -14.17
C ARG A 143 16.37 4.68 -15.62
N PRO A 144 16.77 5.76 -16.30
CA PRO A 144 16.31 6.02 -17.66
C PRO A 144 16.74 4.93 -18.66
N GLU A 145 17.87 4.26 -18.41
CA GLU A 145 18.36 3.13 -19.21
C GLU A 145 17.39 1.94 -19.27
N LEU A 146 16.56 1.73 -18.22
CA LEU A 146 15.54 0.69 -18.24
C LEU A 146 14.41 1.01 -19.22
N LYS A 147 14.17 2.29 -19.50
CA LYS A 147 13.14 2.70 -20.44
C LYS A 147 13.48 2.29 -21.88
N GLU A 148 14.76 2.25 -22.21
CA GLU A 148 15.25 1.83 -23.53
C GLU A 148 15.02 0.33 -23.78
N VAL A 149 14.94 -0.47 -22.71
CA VAL A 149 14.80 -1.92 -22.77
C VAL A 149 13.44 -2.43 -22.24
N GLU A 150 12.48 -1.56 -21.93
CA GLU A 150 11.15 -1.94 -21.41
C GLU A 150 10.46 -3.02 -22.27
N GLN A 151 10.62 -2.96 -23.60
CA GLN A 151 10.06 -3.95 -24.50
C GLN A 151 10.61 -5.37 -24.30
N HIS A 152 11.75 -5.51 -23.65
CA HIS A 152 12.42 -6.77 -23.33
C HIS A 152 12.21 -7.21 -21.88
N LEU A 153 11.47 -6.42 -21.08
CA LEU A 153 11.11 -6.81 -19.71
C LEU A 153 9.93 -7.78 -19.73
N ALA A 154 10.06 -8.85 -18.98
CA ALA A 154 9.02 -9.85 -18.83
C ALA A 154 8.10 -9.57 -17.65
N PRO A 155 6.80 -9.93 -17.74
CA PRO A 155 5.89 -9.79 -16.60
C PRO A 155 6.25 -10.77 -15.48
N MET A 156 6.01 -10.35 -14.25
CA MET A 156 6.01 -11.24 -13.09
C MET A 156 4.61 -11.87 -12.95
N ILE A 157 4.52 -13.15 -13.27
CA ILE A 157 3.27 -13.91 -13.24
C ILE A 157 3.09 -14.52 -11.85
N PRO A 158 2.07 -14.13 -11.08
CA PRO A 158 1.80 -14.78 -9.81
C PRO A 158 1.47 -16.26 -10.02
N ILE A 159 2.11 -17.11 -9.22
CA ILE A 159 1.86 -18.55 -9.21
C ILE A 159 1.59 -19.03 -7.79
N ARG A 160 0.94 -20.18 -7.68
CA ARG A 160 0.75 -20.91 -6.43
C ARG A 160 1.19 -22.35 -6.65
N TYR A 161 1.90 -22.91 -5.69
CA TYR A 161 2.28 -24.33 -5.73
C TYR A 161 2.24 -24.93 -4.32
N SER A 162 1.95 -26.21 -4.23
CA SER A 162 1.92 -26.92 -2.95
C SER A 162 3.30 -27.43 -2.60
N SER A 163 3.75 -27.17 -1.38
CA SER A 163 4.95 -27.80 -0.83
C SER A 163 4.66 -29.26 -0.41
N SER A 164 5.71 -29.99 -0.04
CA SER A 164 5.60 -31.42 0.35
C SER A 164 4.78 -31.65 1.62
N ASP A 165 4.62 -30.65 2.47
CA ASP A 165 3.78 -30.65 3.68
C ASP A 165 2.34 -30.18 3.45
N GLY A 166 1.99 -29.85 2.19
CA GLY A 166 0.66 -29.42 1.78
C GLY A 166 0.39 -27.93 1.92
N LEU A 167 1.37 -27.12 2.32
CA LEU A 167 1.23 -25.67 2.35
C LEU A 167 1.19 -25.11 0.92
N GLU A 168 0.28 -24.18 0.67
CA GLU A 168 0.26 -23.38 -0.56
C GLU A 168 1.29 -22.26 -0.46
N ILE A 169 2.25 -22.24 -1.37
CA ILE A 169 3.33 -21.26 -1.41
C ILE A 169 3.08 -20.31 -2.57
N PRO A 170 2.91 -19.00 -2.28
CA PRO A 170 2.87 -17.97 -3.32
C PRO A 170 4.27 -17.73 -3.89
N GLY A 171 4.32 -17.45 -5.19
CA GLY A 171 5.57 -17.13 -5.88
C GLY A 171 5.32 -16.33 -7.14
N TYR A 172 6.40 -15.93 -7.78
CA TYR A 172 6.35 -15.25 -9.08
C TYR A 172 7.20 -16.01 -10.09
N LEU A 173 6.65 -16.16 -11.28
CA LEU A 173 7.36 -16.71 -12.43
C LEU A 173 7.64 -15.60 -13.43
N THR A 174 8.91 -15.42 -13.78
CA THR A 174 9.31 -14.53 -14.86
C THR A 174 9.99 -15.38 -15.94
N LEU A 175 9.43 -15.39 -17.15
CA LEU A 175 10.00 -16.08 -18.28
C LEU A 175 10.64 -15.04 -19.22
N PRO A 176 11.85 -15.31 -19.75
CA PRO A 176 12.44 -14.42 -20.76
C PRO A 176 11.51 -14.33 -21.97
N PRO A 177 11.41 -13.17 -22.62
CA PRO A 177 10.63 -12.98 -23.84
C PRO A 177 11.16 -13.76 -25.02
#